data_189970255172ada6b5a871aa1cae0d71
#
_entry.id   189970255172ada6b5a871aa1cae0d71
#
_cell.length_a   1.000
_cell.length_b   1.000
_cell.length_c   1.000
_cell.angle_alpha   90.00
_cell.angle_beta   90.00
_cell.angle_gamma   90.00
#
_symmetry.space_group_name_H-M   'P 1'
#
loop_
_entity.id
_entity.type
_entity.pdbx_description
1 polymer ?
#
loop_
_entity_poly.entity_id
_entity_poly.type
_entity_poly.pdbx_seq_one_letter_code
_entity_poly.pdbx_strand_id
1 'polypeptide(L)'
;MTERTIDTSCARVEEAVLAALRAYDAATRAGDIEGQVDFFADSWRSSSGTTKADLREYLRKQVDGPTDREKRFVLDDAEVVFDGDIAAVDPVALRSPTGGGFFEFRMTRESDGAWRCVSVAGSRRADRLAENTRELRERILSDQARPGYHFVMPEGVAMPFDPNGAIYWKGRYHLFYIFQDTRLGKRSDHWGHVSSSDLFHWHHHPTGLLEGMYSGNCFLNREGVPTICYHQHGLGNAMAVALDNDLNEWKKLDSSPITPQTREGDEHHGKYRSWDPFGWREGETCYAIFGGKRPAVAKSPELDGEWKYAGDLFAHGVEGVAINEDVSCPDLFELGGKHVLLCISHRLGCRYYVGEWRDEQFHPESHARMSWVDNSFFAPESLVDDRGRRIMWAWILDEPLFGARTKHGWSGTLSLPRVLSLGDDGLLRMDVPEEIEALRYGEVRKGPFVVAADEEVPMDGVAGNSLELLVEMEGAEASHVGVKVRASPDGQEETSIFYDAEAKLLKVDTSRSGPDDTPQAVEAAPFELKPGKRLKLRVFVDKSVVEVFANGRQAIARRIYPSRPDSIGVRVFSAAGDARVHSLKAWKITPSNPY
;
A
#
# COMPACT_ATOMS: atom_id res chain seq x y z
N MET A 1 46.03 12.31 -5.96
CA MET A 1 45.03 13.40 -6.14
C MET A 1 45.19 13.92 -7.54
N THR A 2 44.42 13.45 -8.48
CA THR A 2 44.31 14.00 -9.83
C THR A 2 42.92 14.65 -9.88
N GLU A 3 42.90 15.98 -9.82
CA GLU A 3 41.69 16.77 -10.08
C GLU A 3 41.16 16.40 -11.47
N ARG A 4 39.97 15.80 -11.51
CA ARG A 4 39.19 15.70 -12.75
C ARG A 4 38.76 17.12 -13.11
N THR A 5 39.38 17.70 -14.10
CA THR A 5 38.89 18.91 -14.77
C THR A 5 37.49 18.57 -15.32
N ILE A 6 36.46 19.14 -14.72
CA ILE A 6 35.09 19.02 -15.23
C ILE A 6 35.07 19.69 -16.59
N ASP A 7 34.83 18.94 -17.66
CA ASP A 7 34.67 19.49 -19.01
C ASP A 7 33.38 20.33 -19.02
N THR A 8 33.56 21.64 -18.98
CA THR A 8 32.46 22.62 -18.94
C THR A 8 31.57 22.59 -20.19
N SER A 9 32.02 21.93 -21.27
CA SER A 9 31.22 21.73 -22.48
C SER A 9 30.17 20.63 -22.27
N CYS A 10 30.51 19.50 -21.60
CA CYS A 10 29.62 18.39 -21.31
C CYS A 10 28.51 18.82 -20.34
N ALA A 11 28.87 19.51 -19.25
CA ALA A 11 27.91 20.01 -18.27
C ALA A 11 26.86 20.98 -18.87
N ARG A 12 27.25 21.79 -19.88
CA ARG A 12 26.31 22.66 -20.59
C ARG A 12 25.34 21.89 -21.47
N VAL A 13 25.77 20.78 -22.06
CA VAL A 13 24.93 19.94 -22.91
C VAL A 13 23.95 19.14 -22.05
N GLU A 14 24.39 18.57 -20.94
CA GLU A 14 23.52 17.90 -19.96
C GLU A 14 22.44 18.85 -19.44
N GLU A 15 22.80 20.05 -19.05
CA GLU A 15 21.83 21.05 -18.58
C GLU A 15 20.82 21.43 -19.67
N ALA A 16 21.22 21.48 -20.94
CA ALA A 16 20.32 21.76 -22.06
C ALA A 16 19.31 20.60 -22.27
N VAL A 17 19.74 19.35 -22.08
CA VAL A 17 18.85 18.16 -22.11
C VAL A 17 17.84 18.20 -20.97
N LEU A 18 18.30 18.43 -19.74
CA LEU A 18 17.44 18.53 -18.57
C LEU A 18 16.48 19.74 -18.66
N ALA A 19 16.91 20.84 -19.23
CA ALA A 19 16.07 22.02 -19.47
C ALA A 19 14.91 21.72 -20.42
N ALA A 20 15.10 20.86 -21.44
CA ALA A 20 14.03 20.43 -22.33
C ALA A 20 12.97 19.60 -21.58
N LEU A 21 13.38 18.71 -20.67
CA LEU A 21 12.47 17.94 -19.84
C LEU A 21 11.72 18.81 -18.82
N ARG A 22 12.39 19.80 -18.22
CA ARG A 22 11.70 20.78 -17.33
C ARG A 22 10.68 21.63 -18.10
N ALA A 23 10.98 21.99 -19.34
CA ALA A 23 10.03 22.70 -20.21
C ALA A 23 8.80 21.83 -20.53
N TYR A 24 9.01 20.53 -20.78
CA TYR A 24 7.92 19.56 -20.97
C TYR A 24 7.07 19.41 -19.71
N ASP A 25 7.68 19.32 -18.52
CA ASP A 25 6.94 19.31 -17.26
C ASP A 25 6.11 20.58 -17.08
N ALA A 26 6.69 21.74 -17.36
CA ALA A 26 6.01 23.03 -17.27
C ALA A 26 4.83 23.13 -18.26
N ALA A 27 5.01 22.69 -19.51
CA ALA A 27 3.96 22.63 -20.52
C ALA A 27 2.80 21.69 -20.10
N THR A 28 3.15 20.54 -19.52
CA THR A 28 2.16 19.58 -18.99
C THR A 28 1.32 20.23 -17.89
N ARG A 29 1.94 20.87 -16.93
CA ARG A 29 1.25 21.58 -15.83
C ARG A 29 0.39 22.75 -16.30
N ALA A 30 0.86 23.47 -17.31
CA ALA A 30 0.13 24.59 -17.89
C ALA A 30 -1.06 24.14 -18.77
N GLY A 31 -1.10 22.86 -19.18
CA GLY A 31 -2.03 22.37 -20.18
C GLY A 31 -1.70 22.91 -21.59
N ASP A 32 -0.45 23.29 -21.81
CA ASP A 32 0.05 23.75 -23.11
C ASP A 32 0.26 22.55 -24.03
N ILE A 33 -0.73 22.28 -24.89
CA ILE A 33 -0.73 21.14 -25.81
C ILE A 33 0.43 21.23 -26.80
N GLU A 34 0.66 22.39 -27.38
CA GLU A 34 1.69 22.53 -28.41
C GLU A 34 3.09 22.41 -27.80
N GLY A 35 3.32 22.98 -26.59
CA GLY A 35 4.57 22.77 -25.85
C GLY A 35 4.82 21.31 -25.47
N GLN A 36 3.79 20.57 -25.08
CA GLN A 36 3.90 19.14 -24.82
C GLN A 36 4.23 18.34 -26.11
N VAL A 37 3.61 18.68 -27.22
CA VAL A 37 3.82 17.99 -28.51
C VAL A 37 5.19 18.35 -29.10
N ASP A 38 5.65 19.59 -28.97
CA ASP A 38 6.95 20.02 -29.50
C ASP A 38 8.15 19.38 -28.78
N PHE A 39 7.96 18.90 -27.57
CA PHE A 39 8.96 18.10 -26.84
C PHE A 39 9.35 16.82 -27.59
N PHE A 40 8.47 16.24 -28.39
CA PHE A 40 8.76 15.02 -29.14
C PHE A 40 9.29 15.33 -30.54
N ALA A 41 10.26 14.54 -31.00
CA ALA A 41 10.76 14.60 -32.37
C ALA A 41 9.69 14.15 -33.37
N ASP A 42 9.76 14.59 -34.64
CA ASP A 42 8.81 14.16 -35.67
C ASP A 42 8.87 12.65 -35.95
N SER A 43 10.06 12.05 -35.72
CA SER A 43 10.27 10.60 -35.81
C SER A 43 9.70 9.82 -34.63
N TRP A 44 9.31 10.49 -33.53
CA TRP A 44 8.84 9.80 -32.33
C TRP A 44 7.61 8.93 -32.59
N ARG A 45 7.65 7.75 -31.97
CA ARG A 45 6.52 6.82 -31.90
C ARG A 45 6.45 6.24 -30.49
N SER A 46 5.24 6.12 -29.95
CA SER A 46 5.04 5.37 -28.70
C SER A 46 5.25 3.86 -28.93
N SER A 47 5.34 3.10 -27.86
CA SER A 47 5.40 1.63 -27.92
C SER A 47 4.17 0.99 -28.60
N SER A 48 3.03 1.69 -28.59
CA SER A 48 1.79 1.31 -29.29
C SER A 48 1.68 1.84 -30.71
N GLY A 49 2.71 2.56 -31.22
CA GLY A 49 2.72 3.13 -32.57
C GLY A 49 2.09 4.52 -32.68
N THR A 50 1.63 5.12 -31.58
CA THR A 50 1.05 6.48 -31.55
C THR A 50 2.06 7.49 -32.07
N THR A 51 1.63 8.36 -32.98
CA THR A 51 2.45 9.41 -33.57
C THR A 51 2.31 10.73 -32.81
N LYS A 52 3.16 11.70 -33.13
CA LYS A 52 3.06 13.09 -32.63
C LYS A 52 1.70 13.75 -32.98
N ALA A 53 1.11 13.41 -34.13
CA ALA A 53 -0.20 13.89 -34.53
C ALA A 53 -1.33 13.28 -33.68
N ASP A 54 -1.24 11.97 -33.45
CA ASP A 54 -2.21 11.26 -32.59
C ASP A 54 -2.12 11.75 -31.14
N LEU A 55 -0.90 12.02 -30.63
CA LEU A 55 -0.70 12.60 -29.30
C LEU A 55 -1.39 13.97 -29.19
N ARG A 56 -1.24 14.83 -30.21
CA ARG A 56 -1.89 16.15 -30.24
C ARG A 56 -3.41 16.01 -30.19
N GLU A 57 -3.97 15.09 -30.95
CA GLU A 57 -5.42 14.83 -30.95
C GLU A 57 -5.88 14.27 -29.59
N TYR A 58 -5.13 13.35 -29.02
CA TYR A 58 -5.40 12.82 -27.68
C TYR A 58 -5.41 13.91 -26.62
N LEU A 59 -4.37 14.76 -26.56
CA LEU A 59 -4.27 15.85 -25.60
C LEU A 59 -5.44 16.86 -25.75
N ARG A 60 -5.86 17.15 -26.98
CA ARG A 60 -7.02 18.03 -27.23
C ARG A 60 -8.33 17.46 -26.68
N LYS A 61 -8.48 16.15 -26.71
CA LYS A 61 -9.67 15.46 -26.15
C LYS A 61 -9.65 15.39 -24.61
N GLN A 62 -8.47 15.54 -23.98
CA GLN A 62 -8.29 15.48 -22.52
C GLN A 62 -8.39 16.84 -21.83
N VAL A 63 -8.58 17.95 -22.54
CA VAL A 63 -8.53 19.34 -22.00
C VAL A 63 -9.51 19.59 -20.86
N ASP A 64 -10.56 18.80 -20.70
CA ASP A 64 -11.55 18.93 -19.62
C ASP A 64 -11.32 17.97 -18.43
N GLY A 65 -10.24 17.18 -18.44
CA GLY A 65 -9.90 16.24 -17.36
C GLY A 65 -8.99 16.86 -16.29
N PRO A 66 -9.35 16.81 -14.99
CA PRO A 66 -8.51 17.38 -13.93
C PRO A 66 -7.15 16.67 -13.72
N THR A 67 -6.98 15.46 -14.23
CA THR A 67 -5.85 14.58 -13.91
C THR A 67 -4.54 14.89 -14.62
N ASP A 68 -4.55 15.51 -15.81
CA ASP A 68 -3.29 15.71 -16.55
C ASP A 68 -2.47 16.91 -16.05
N ARG A 69 -3.10 17.93 -15.49
CA ARG A 69 -2.41 19.11 -14.93
C ARG A 69 -1.69 18.83 -13.61
N GLU A 70 -2.01 17.73 -12.96
CA GLU A 70 -1.38 17.31 -11.71
C GLU A 70 -0.18 16.38 -11.93
N LYS A 71 0.09 15.97 -13.17
CA LYS A 71 1.30 15.22 -13.52
C LYS A 71 2.55 16.05 -13.27
N ARG A 72 3.59 15.40 -12.74
CA ARG A 72 4.91 16.00 -12.48
C ARG A 72 5.99 15.07 -12.99
N PHE A 73 6.95 15.63 -13.69
CA PHE A 73 8.18 14.94 -14.05
C PHE A 73 9.31 15.42 -13.12
N VAL A 74 9.81 14.50 -12.29
CA VAL A 74 10.85 14.78 -11.30
C VAL A 74 12.18 14.27 -11.81
N LEU A 75 13.19 15.14 -11.77
CA LEU A 75 14.52 14.92 -12.35
C LEU A 75 15.64 14.86 -11.30
N ASP A 76 15.32 14.86 -10.01
CA ASP A 76 16.29 15.00 -8.92
C ASP A 76 17.37 13.90 -8.94
N ASP A 77 16.99 12.68 -9.36
CA ASP A 77 17.89 11.53 -9.47
C ASP A 77 18.28 11.21 -10.92
N ALA A 78 17.89 12.07 -11.88
CA ALA A 78 18.12 11.81 -13.29
C ALA A 78 19.61 12.02 -13.67
N GLU A 79 20.18 11.01 -14.31
CA GLU A 79 21.49 11.09 -14.95
C GLU A 79 21.33 11.19 -16.46
N VAL A 80 22.21 11.95 -17.10
CA VAL A 80 22.26 12.07 -18.55
C VAL A 80 23.47 11.28 -19.06
N VAL A 81 23.22 10.27 -19.88
CA VAL A 81 24.24 9.44 -20.48
C VAL A 81 24.19 9.61 -22.01
N PHE A 82 25.32 9.91 -22.63
CA PHE A 82 25.40 10.05 -24.08
C PHE A 82 25.84 8.75 -24.74
N ASP A 83 25.08 8.35 -25.77
CA ASP A 83 25.38 7.26 -26.67
C ASP A 83 25.36 7.81 -28.13
N GLY A 84 26.51 8.23 -28.60
CA GLY A 84 26.60 8.99 -29.85
C GLY A 84 25.86 10.32 -29.79
N ASP A 85 24.91 10.52 -30.70
CA ASP A 85 24.08 11.72 -30.78
C ASP A 85 22.80 11.66 -29.92
N ILE A 86 22.64 10.58 -29.17
CA ILE A 86 21.47 10.35 -28.29
C ILE A 86 21.87 10.61 -26.83
N ALA A 87 21.11 11.44 -26.14
CA ALA A 87 21.14 11.59 -24.70
C ALA A 87 20.05 10.73 -24.06
N ALA A 88 20.43 9.77 -23.24
CA ALA A 88 19.51 8.99 -22.40
C ALA A 88 19.43 9.65 -21.02
N VAL A 89 18.21 10.04 -20.61
CA VAL A 89 17.92 10.61 -19.28
C VAL A 89 17.16 9.57 -18.47
N ASP A 90 17.78 9.06 -17.41
CA ASP A 90 17.25 7.93 -16.61
C ASP A 90 17.73 8.01 -15.15
N PRO A 91 16.86 7.87 -14.15
CA PRO A 91 15.40 7.77 -14.22
C PRO A 91 14.73 9.14 -14.25
N VAL A 92 13.67 9.27 -15.02
CA VAL A 92 12.71 10.39 -14.92
C VAL A 92 11.48 9.87 -14.20
N ALA A 93 11.18 10.39 -13.01
CA ALA A 93 10.02 9.98 -12.26
C ALA A 93 8.78 10.75 -12.71
N LEU A 94 7.72 10.04 -13.12
CA LEU A 94 6.38 10.60 -13.31
C LEU A 94 5.58 10.41 -12.03
N ARG A 95 4.97 11.47 -11.53
CA ARG A 95 4.00 11.47 -10.42
C ARG A 95 2.66 11.98 -10.91
N SER A 96 1.58 11.32 -10.53
CA SER A 96 0.21 11.77 -10.79
C SER A 96 -0.73 11.25 -9.71
N PRO A 97 -1.93 11.82 -9.53
CA PRO A 97 -2.92 11.36 -8.56
C PRO A 97 -3.39 9.92 -8.77
N THR A 98 -3.25 9.42 -10.00
CA THR A 98 -3.69 8.06 -10.38
C THR A 98 -2.55 7.05 -10.51
N GLY A 99 -1.34 7.42 -10.07
CA GLY A 99 -0.15 6.59 -10.15
C GLY A 99 1.02 7.28 -10.86
N GLY A 100 2.10 6.55 -11.07
CA GLY A 100 3.30 7.07 -11.69
C GLY A 100 4.25 5.95 -12.13
N GLY A 101 5.49 6.31 -12.46
CA GLY A 101 6.50 5.35 -12.87
C GLY A 101 7.84 6.01 -13.09
N PHE A 102 8.85 5.20 -13.41
CA PHE A 102 10.16 5.66 -13.79
C PHE A 102 10.41 5.37 -15.26
N PHE A 103 10.93 6.36 -15.97
CA PHE A 103 11.09 6.31 -17.40
C PHE A 103 12.52 6.71 -17.79
N GLU A 104 13.00 6.07 -18.86
CA GLU A 104 14.16 6.52 -19.63
C GLU A 104 13.63 7.34 -20.81
N PHE A 105 14.08 8.57 -20.93
CA PHE A 105 13.83 9.44 -22.07
C PHE A 105 15.07 9.46 -22.96
N ARG A 106 14.95 9.05 -24.21
CA ARG A 106 16.00 9.16 -25.22
C ARG A 106 15.77 10.41 -26.05
N MET A 107 16.73 11.27 -26.07
CA MET A 107 16.63 12.57 -26.69
C MET A 107 17.70 12.76 -27.77
N THR A 108 17.36 13.43 -28.85
CA THR A 108 18.29 13.83 -29.89
C THR A 108 18.30 15.35 -30.09
N ARG A 109 19.40 15.88 -30.56
CA ARG A 109 19.48 17.29 -30.90
C ARG A 109 19.07 17.46 -32.36
N GLU A 110 18.01 18.22 -32.58
CA GLU A 110 17.48 18.53 -33.93
C GLU A 110 18.28 19.64 -34.63
N SER A 111 18.05 19.85 -35.94
CA SER A 111 18.76 20.85 -36.75
C SER A 111 18.52 22.28 -36.28
N ASP A 112 17.44 22.56 -35.57
CA ASP A 112 17.15 23.86 -34.92
C ASP A 112 17.90 24.06 -33.61
N GLY A 113 18.69 23.07 -33.19
CA GLY A 113 19.47 23.07 -31.96
C GLY A 113 18.70 22.63 -30.70
N ALA A 114 17.39 22.37 -30.79
CA ALA A 114 16.58 21.92 -29.67
C ALA A 114 16.77 20.42 -29.40
N TRP A 115 16.69 20.03 -28.12
CA TRP A 115 16.65 18.62 -27.72
C TRP A 115 15.23 18.14 -27.72
N ARG A 116 14.94 17.06 -28.47
CA ARG A 116 13.62 16.45 -28.55
C ARG A 116 13.65 14.95 -28.26
N CYS A 117 12.58 14.46 -27.64
CA CYS A 117 12.44 13.06 -27.27
C CYS A 117 12.14 12.19 -28.50
N VAL A 118 12.93 11.15 -28.73
CA VAL A 118 12.75 10.17 -29.80
C VAL A 118 12.12 8.87 -29.31
N SER A 119 12.29 8.53 -28.02
CA SER A 119 11.61 7.40 -27.42
C SER A 119 11.51 7.54 -25.90
N VAL A 120 10.49 6.93 -25.34
CA VAL A 120 10.28 6.78 -23.90
C VAL A 120 10.11 5.30 -23.60
N ALA A 121 10.86 4.80 -22.64
CA ALA A 121 10.79 3.42 -22.17
C ALA A 121 10.71 3.38 -20.62
N GLY A 122 10.39 2.25 -20.04
CA GLY A 122 10.59 2.06 -18.60
C GLY A 122 12.05 2.21 -18.21
N SER A 123 12.31 2.87 -17.08
CA SER A 123 13.68 3.06 -16.57
C SER A 123 14.38 1.71 -16.34
N ARG A 124 15.62 1.61 -16.79
CA ARG A 124 16.49 0.44 -16.57
C ARG A 124 17.43 0.61 -15.38
N ARG A 125 17.42 1.78 -14.74
CA ARG A 125 18.30 2.05 -13.59
C ARG A 125 17.98 1.18 -12.39
N ALA A 126 16.72 0.81 -12.21
CA ALA A 126 16.30 -0.18 -11.24
C ALA A 126 17.01 -1.53 -11.44
N ASP A 127 17.20 -1.94 -12.70
CA ASP A 127 17.92 -3.17 -13.04
C ASP A 127 19.41 -3.07 -12.70
N ARG A 128 20.03 -1.89 -12.87
CA ARG A 128 21.45 -1.66 -12.52
C ARG A 128 21.71 -1.67 -11.02
N LEU A 129 20.77 -1.21 -10.19
CA LEU A 129 20.88 -1.33 -8.74
C LEU A 129 20.88 -2.80 -8.29
N ALA A 130 20.21 -3.67 -9.03
CA ALA A 130 20.21 -5.12 -8.78
C ALA A 130 21.51 -5.81 -9.20
N GLU A 131 22.31 -5.21 -10.09
CA GLU A 131 23.58 -5.77 -10.53
C GLU A 131 24.65 -5.82 -9.41
N ASN A 132 24.55 -4.92 -8.42
CA ASN A 132 25.46 -4.92 -7.27
C ASN A 132 24.70 -5.23 -5.97
N THR A 133 24.46 -6.51 -5.73
CA THR A 133 23.74 -7.00 -4.54
C THR A 133 24.41 -6.55 -3.23
N ARG A 134 25.73 -6.40 -3.20
CA ARG A 134 26.44 -5.99 -1.99
C ARG A 134 26.15 -4.53 -1.65
N GLU A 135 26.24 -3.65 -2.63
CA GLU A 135 25.99 -2.22 -2.49
C GLU A 135 24.52 -1.96 -2.10
N LEU A 136 23.57 -2.63 -2.78
CA LEU A 136 22.16 -2.55 -2.43
C LEU A 136 21.91 -3.00 -0.98
N ARG A 137 22.54 -4.10 -0.56
CA ARG A 137 22.40 -4.60 0.81
C ARG A 137 22.95 -3.61 1.83
N GLU A 138 24.11 -3.03 1.60
CA GLU A 138 24.72 -2.02 2.49
C GLU A 138 23.85 -0.77 2.59
N ARG A 139 23.27 -0.33 1.48
CA ARG A 139 22.31 0.76 1.44
C ARG A 139 21.06 0.45 2.27
N ILE A 140 20.46 -0.73 2.10
CA ILE A 140 19.29 -1.18 2.86
C ILE A 140 19.61 -1.26 4.37
N LEU A 141 20.78 -1.82 4.74
CA LEU A 141 21.20 -1.95 6.13
C LEU A 141 21.43 -0.59 6.82
N SER A 142 21.91 0.40 6.10
CA SER A 142 22.16 1.76 6.60
C SER A 142 20.92 2.65 6.61
N ASP A 143 19.83 2.23 5.98
CA ASP A 143 18.63 3.04 5.84
C ASP A 143 17.88 3.20 7.17
N GLN A 144 17.80 4.45 7.62
CA GLN A 144 17.11 4.82 8.86
C GLN A 144 15.58 4.80 8.73
N ALA A 145 15.04 4.74 7.50
CA ALA A 145 13.60 4.70 7.25
C ALA A 145 13.06 3.28 7.04
N ARG A 146 13.90 2.30 6.68
CA ARG A 146 13.43 0.93 6.41
C ARG A 146 12.94 0.26 7.68
N PRO A 147 11.66 -0.19 7.75
CA PRO A 147 11.10 -0.87 8.91
C PRO A 147 11.91 -2.10 9.33
N GLY A 148 12.01 -2.33 10.63
CA GLY A 148 12.74 -3.45 11.21
C GLY A 148 11.86 -4.67 11.47
N TYR A 149 10.60 -4.48 11.88
CA TYR A 149 9.69 -5.57 12.24
C TYR A 149 8.33 -5.54 11.51
N HIS A 150 7.97 -4.47 10.83
CA HIS A 150 6.95 -4.56 9.78
C HIS A 150 7.56 -5.28 8.58
N PHE A 151 6.84 -6.23 8.02
CA PHE A 151 7.35 -6.97 6.87
C PHE A 151 7.55 -6.04 5.66
N VAL A 152 8.77 -5.98 5.15
CA VAL A 152 9.13 -5.29 3.92
C VAL A 152 9.39 -6.32 2.84
N MET A 153 8.62 -6.26 1.77
CA MET A 153 8.71 -7.19 0.65
C MET A 153 10.10 -7.16 0.01
N PRO A 154 10.69 -8.32 -0.33
CA PRO A 154 12.10 -8.41 -0.70
C PRO A 154 12.46 -7.87 -2.09
N GLU A 155 11.47 -7.67 -2.97
CA GLU A 155 11.71 -7.28 -4.38
C GLU A 155 12.20 -5.82 -4.55
N GLY A 156 12.30 -5.07 -3.48
CA GLY A 156 12.94 -3.75 -3.47
C GLY A 156 12.27 -2.77 -4.44
N VAL A 157 12.99 -2.42 -5.51
CA VAL A 157 12.52 -1.45 -6.51
C VAL A 157 11.56 -2.01 -7.55
N ALA A 158 11.28 -3.31 -7.53
CA ALA A 158 10.38 -3.98 -8.46
C ALA A 158 8.88 -3.77 -8.14
N MET A 159 8.57 -2.67 -7.49
CA MET A 159 7.20 -2.25 -7.12
C MET A 159 6.40 -3.36 -6.42
N PRO A 160 6.84 -3.88 -5.27
CA PRO A 160 6.03 -4.80 -4.50
C PRO A 160 4.86 -4.07 -3.82
N PHE A 161 3.66 -4.67 -3.87
CA PHE A 161 2.42 -4.11 -3.35
C PHE A 161 1.39 -5.21 -3.10
N ASP A 162 0.24 -4.88 -2.59
CA ASP A 162 -0.95 -5.69 -2.33
C ASP A 162 -0.66 -7.10 -1.81
N PRO A 163 -0.88 -7.37 -0.52
CA PRO A 163 -0.91 -8.73 -0.01
C PRO A 163 -2.03 -9.52 -0.67
N ASN A 164 -1.78 -10.79 -0.98
CA ASN A 164 -2.69 -11.68 -1.67
C ASN A 164 -2.60 -13.10 -1.14
N GLY A 165 -3.58 -13.92 -1.45
CA GLY A 165 -3.53 -15.37 -1.33
C GLY A 165 -3.18 -15.89 0.06
N ALA A 166 -3.55 -15.16 1.11
CA ALA A 166 -3.23 -15.54 2.48
C ALA A 166 -3.90 -16.87 2.85
N ILE A 167 -3.12 -17.82 3.36
CA ILE A 167 -3.64 -19.10 3.84
C ILE A 167 -2.78 -19.67 4.97
N TYR A 168 -3.40 -20.25 6.00
CA TYR A 168 -2.70 -21.08 6.97
C TYR A 168 -2.67 -22.53 6.46
N TRP A 169 -1.47 -23.04 6.18
CA TRP A 169 -1.27 -24.34 5.56
C TRP A 169 -0.09 -25.08 6.17
N LYS A 170 -0.32 -26.34 6.56
CA LYS A 170 0.74 -27.20 7.12
C LYS A 170 1.56 -26.56 8.25
N GLY A 171 0.89 -25.82 9.15
CA GLY A 171 1.53 -25.19 10.31
C GLY A 171 2.26 -23.88 10.01
N ARG A 172 2.01 -23.28 8.86
CA ARG A 172 2.61 -22.01 8.45
C ARG A 172 1.58 -21.04 7.92
N TYR A 173 1.81 -19.76 8.15
CA TYR A 173 1.10 -18.65 7.55
C TYR A 173 1.75 -18.37 6.21
N HIS A 174 1.09 -18.62 5.10
CA HIS A 174 1.54 -18.27 3.76
C HIS A 174 0.89 -16.96 3.33
N LEU A 175 1.68 -16.11 2.70
CA LEU A 175 1.25 -14.82 2.18
C LEU A 175 1.91 -14.60 0.82
N PHE A 176 1.13 -14.12 -0.13
CA PHE A 176 1.61 -13.69 -1.42
C PHE A 176 1.47 -12.17 -1.54
N TYR A 177 2.13 -11.58 -2.51
CA TYR A 177 2.06 -10.16 -2.83
C TYR A 177 2.45 -9.94 -4.28
N ILE A 178 2.01 -8.84 -4.87
CA ILE A 178 2.33 -8.54 -6.27
C ILE A 178 3.69 -7.84 -6.35
N PHE A 179 4.49 -8.18 -7.34
CA PHE A 179 5.68 -7.43 -7.74
C PHE A 179 5.84 -7.47 -9.26
N GLN A 180 6.72 -6.62 -9.81
CA GLN A 180 6.89 -6.45 -11.25
C GLN A 180 8.33 -6.71 -11.68
N ASP A 181 8.52 -7.53 -12.71
CA ASP A 181 9.82 -7.71 -13.35
C ASP A 181 9.71 -7.94 -14.87
N THR A 182 10.84 -8.18 -15.52
CA THR A 182 10.95 -8.33 -16.97
C THR A 182 11.35 -9.74 -17.42
N ARG A 183 11.27 -10.75 -16.52
CA ARG A 183 11.71 -12.12 -16.80
C ARG A 183 10.99 -12.78 -17.99
N LEU A 184 9.81 -12.30 -18.37
CA LEU A 184 9.06 -12.77 -19.54
C LEU A 184 9.28 -11.90 -20.79
N GLY A 185 10.36 -11.13 -20.84
CA GLY A 185 10.69 -10.25 -21.97
C GLY A 185 9.93 -8.94 -22.02
N LYS A 186 8.96 -8.74 -21.14
CA LYS A 186 8.22 -7.50 -20.92
C LYS A 186 7.95 -7.33 -19.44
N ARG A 187 7.72 -6.11 -18.98
CA ARG A 187 7.28 -5.85 -17.60
C ARG A 187 5.93 -6.52 -17.35
N SER A 188 5.85 -7.37 -16.35
CA SER A 188 4.67 -8.13 -15.97
C SER A 188 4.55 -8.20 -14.46
N ASP A 189 3.32 -8.31 -13.97
CA ASP A 189 3.05 -8.57 -12.56
C ASP A 189 3.18 -10.06 -12.27
N HIS A 190 3.69 -10.37 -11.09
CA HIS A 190 3.86 -11.72 -10.57
C HIS A 190 3.51 -11.74 -9.09
N TRP A 191 3.18 -12.91 -8.56
CA TRP A 191 3.00 -13.07 -7.12
C TRP A 191 4.29 -13.60 -6.49
N GLY A 192 4.90 -12.80 -5.62
CA GLY A 192 5.92 -13.22 -4.67
C GLY A 192 5.29 -14.08 -3.58
N HIS A 193 6.11 -14.87 -2.86
CA HIS A 193 5.63 -15.79 -1.86
C HIS A 193 6.53 -15.79 -0.62
N VAL A 194 5.90 -15.69 0.55
CA VAL A 194 6.57 -15.81 1.84
C VAL A 194 5.74 -16.67 2.78
N SER A 195 6.41 -17.30 3.75
CA SER A 195 5.71 -18.01 4.83
C SER A 195 6.36 -17.80 6.18
N SER A 196 5.55 -17.86 7.25
CA SER A 196 6.00 -17.69 8.63
C SER A 196 5.37 -18.73 9.54
N SER A 197 6.06 -19.12 10.61
CA SER A 197 5.50 -19.91 11.71
C SER A 197 5.01 -19.06 12.89
N ASP A 198 5.33 -17.77 12.90
CA ASP A 198 5.08 -16.85 14.02
C ASP A 198 4.56 -15.47 13.62
N LEU A 199 4.19 -15.26 12.35
CA LEU A 199 3.66 -14.03 11.79
C LEU A 199 4.67 -12.88 11.62
N PHE A 200 5.90 -13.02 12.10
CA PHE A 200 6.92 -11.94 12.11
C PHE A 200 8.22 -12.31 11.43
N HIS A 201 8.68 -13.58 11.53
CA HIS A 201 9.87 -14.05 10.84
C HIS A 201 9.46 -14.78 9.56
N TRP A 202 9.74 -14.16 8.42
CA TRP A 202 9.30 -14.64 7.11
C TRP A 202 10.40 -15.40 6.37
N HIS A 203 10.06 -16.60 5.93
CA HIS A 203 10.85 -17.37 4.97
C HIS A 203 10.45 -16.96 3.55
N HIS A 204 11.44 -16.63 2.72
CA HIS A 204 11.21 -16.25 1.33
C HIS A 204 11.22 -17.48 0.44
N HIS A 205 10.21 -17.59 -0.42
CA HIS A 205 10.06 -18.66 -1.40
C HIS A 205 10.40 -18.18 -2.81
N PRO A 206 10.55 -19.11 -3.79
CA PRO A 206 10.51 -18.72 -5.20
C PRO A 206 9.23 -17.98 -5.56
N THR A 207 9.20 -17.32 -6.74
CA THR A 207 7.98 -16.70 -7.26
C THR A 207 6.85 -17.72 -7.30
N GLY A 208 5.76 -17.41 -6.58
CA GLY A 208 4.64 -18.35 -6.43
C GLY A 208 3.80 -18.44 -7.71
N LEU A 209 3.51 -17.31 -8.37
CA LEU A 209 2.66 -17.29 -9.56
C LEU A 209 3.15 -16.27 -10.59
N LEU A 210 3.45 -16.76 -11.79
CA LEU A 210 3.80 -15.91 -12.93
C LEU A 210 2.53 -15.33 -13.58
N GLU A 211 2.62 -14.08 -14.03
CA GLU A 211 1.52 -13.34 -14.68
C GLU A 211 0.26 -13.20 -13.81
N GLY A 212 0.41 -13.32 -12.49
CA GLY A 212 -0.62 -12.97 -11.53
C GLY A 212 -0.72 -11.46 -11.39
N MET A 213 -1.83 -10.87 -11.76
CA MET A 213 -2.11 -9.45 -11.74
C MET A 213 -3.30 -9.20 -10.81
N TYR A 214 -3.31 -8.05 -10.16
CA TYR A 214 -4.35 -7.65 -9.20
C TYR A 214 -4.43 -8.55 -7.97
N SER A 215 -5.22 -8.10 -7.00
CA SER A 215 -5.49 -8.87 -5.79
C SER A 215 -6.28 -10.14 -6.10
N GLY A 216 -6.12 -11.10 -5.25
CA GLY A 216 -6.83 -12.37 -5.29
C GLY A 216 -6.54 -13.14 -4.01
N ASN A 217 -7.17 -14.26 -3.79
CA ASN A 217 -7.09 -15.00 -2.54
C ASN A 217 -6.68 -16.47 -2.73
N CYS A 218 -6.43 -17.14 -1.63
CA CYS A 218 -6.24 -18.60 -1.58
C CYS A 218 -7.31 -19.25 -0.69
N PHE A 219 -7.89 -20.35 -1.16
CA PHE A 219 -8.89 -21.13 -0.42
C PHE A 219 -8.68 -22.64 -0.64
N LEU A 220 -9.33 -23.47 0.16
CA LEU A 220 -9.26 -24.92 -0.03
C LEU A 220 -10.37 -25.38 -0.98
N ASN A 221 -10.00 -26.10 -2.03
CA ASN A 221 -10.94 -26.72 -2.95
C ASN A 221 -11.65 -27.96 -2.32
N ARG A 222 -12.44 -28.69 -3.12
CA ARG A 222 -13.17 -29.89 -2.68
C ARG A 222 -12.25 -30.98 -2.12
N GLU A 223 -11.08 -31.13 -2.69
CA GLU A 223 -10.07 -32.11 -2.31
C GLU A 223 -9.23 -31.66 -1.11
N GLY A 224 -9.50 -30.46 -0.55
CA GLY A 224 -8.72 -29.85 0.52
C GLY A 224 -7.34 -29.36 0.07
N VAL A 225 -7.17 -29.08 -1.22
CA VAL A 225 -5.93 -28.56 -1.79
C VAL A 225 -6.01 -27.04 -1.93
N PRO A 226 -4.96 -26.29 -1.53
CA PRO A 226 -4.92 -24.84 -1.72
C PRO A 226 -5.10 -24.46 -3.19
N THR A 227 -5.99 -23.50 -3.42
CA THR A 227 -6.37 -23.02 -4.75
C THR A 227 -6.38 -21.50 -4.74
N ILE A 228 -5.64 -20.89 -5.66
CA ILE A 228 -5.58 -19.44 -5.87
C ILE A 228 -6.67 -19.04 -6.87
N CYS A 229 -7.45 -18.01 -6.50
CA CYS A 229 -8.27 -17.25 -7.43
C CYS A 229 -7.57 -15.91 -7.68
N TYR A 230 -7.24 -15.59 -8.93
CA TYR A 230 -6.40 -14.46 -9.30
C TYR A 230 -6.80 -13.88 -10.66
N HIS A 231 -6.27 -12.70 -11.00
CA HIS A 231 -6.42 -12.16 -12.34
C HIS A 231 -5.19 -12.50 -13.19
N GLN A 232 -5.41 -13.22 -14.29
CA GLN A 232 -4.35 -13.53 -15.26
C GLN A 232 -4.17 -12.37 -16.23
N HIS A 233 -2.96 -11.85 -16.33
CA HIS A 233 -2.65 -10.75 -17.24
C HIS A 233 -3.05 -11.08 -18.69
N GLY A 234 -3.88 -10.22 -19.29
CA GLY A 234 -4.36 -10.35 -20.68
C GLY A 234 -5.39 -11.46 -20.93
N LEU A 235 -5.79 -12.20 -19.88
CA LEU A 235 -6.75 -13.29 -19.98
C LEU A 235 -8.05 -12.97 -19.22
N GLY A 236 -7.99 -12.63 -17.96
CA GLY A 236 -9.13 -12.40 -17.06
C GLY A 236 -8.95 -13.15 -15.74
N ASN A 237 -10.04 -13.23 -14.96
CA ASN A 237 -10.01 -13.95 -13.69
C ASN A 237 -9.84 -15.45 -13.92
N ALA A 238 -8.96 -16.06 -13.15
CA ALA A 238 -8.45 -17.41 -13.36
C ALA A 238 -8.23 -18.14 -12.04
N MET A 239 -7.99 -19.44 -12.10
CA MET A 239 -7.65 -20.25 -10.94
C MET A 239 -6.41 -21.09 -11.18
N ALA A 240 -5.68 -21.35 -10.08
CA ALA A 240 -4.54 -22.25 -10.07
C ALA A 240 -4.57 -23.12 -8.80
N VAL A 241 -4.22 -24.41 -8.93
CA VAL A 241 -4.23 -25.39 -7.84
C VAL A 241 -2.80 -25.71 -7.45
N ALA A 242 -2.50 -25.75 -6.16
CA ALA A 242 -1.17 -26.10 -5.65
C ALA A 242 -0.75 -27.52 -6.05
N LEU A 243 0.50 -27.68 -6.44
CA LEU A 243 1.10 -28.98 -6.79
C LEU A 243 1.99 -29.54 -5.68
N ASP A 244 2.42 -28.70 -4.73
CA ASP A 244 3.28 -29.09 -3.62
C ASP A 244 2.80 -28.51 -2.28
N ASN A 245 3.34 -29.02 -1.17
CA ASN A 245 2.96 -28.59 0.17
C ASN A 245 3.57 -27.25 0.59
N ASP A 246 4.62 -26.79 -0.07
CA ASP A 246 5.29 -25.52 0.21
C ASP A 246 4.69 -24.36 -0.58
N LEU A 247 3.68 -24.65 -1.42
CA LEU A 247 2.95 -23.70 -2.27
C LEU A 247 3.87 -22.92 -3.24
N ASN A 248 4.89 -23.60 -3.75
CA ASN A 248 5.85 -23.04 -4.70
C ASN A 248 5.47 -23.33 -6.16
N GLU A 249 4.71 -24.40 -6.38
CA GLU A 249 4.32 -24.85 -7.73
C GLU A 249 2.81 -24.87 -7.87
N TRP A 250 2.30 -24.28 -8.96
CA TRP A 250 0.87 -24.09 -9.21
C TRP A 250 0.51 -24.57 -10.62
N LYS A 251 -0.56 -25.34 -10.72
CA LYS A 251 -1.19 -25.69 -11.99
C LYS A 251 -2.30 -24.70 -12.28
N LYS A 252 -2.10 -23.84 -13.28
CA LYS A 252 -3.17 -23.00 -13.85
C LYS A 252 -4.21 -23.89 -14.51
N LEU A 253 -5.49 -23.63 -14.28
CA LEU A 253 -6.57 -24.44 -14.85
C LEU A 253 -6.81 -24.09 -16.31
N ASP A 254 -6.98 -25.12 -17.14
CA ASP A 254 -7.22 -24.96 -18.58
C ASP A 254 -8.57 -24.30 -18.90
N SER A 255 -9.54 -24.40 -17.99
CA SER A 255 -10.84 -23.72 -18.06
C SER A 255 -10.76 -22.21 -17.81
N SER A 256 -9.58 -21.68 -17.43
CA SER A 256 -9.40 -20.23 -17.27
C SER A 256 -9.40 -19.52 -18.64
N PRO A 257 -9.96 -18.31 -18.75
CA PRO A 257 -10.50 -17.54 -17.64
C PRO A 257 -11.84 -18.08 -17.16
N ILE A 258 -12.08 -18.04 -15.85
CA ILE A 258 -13.41 -18.31 -15.28
C ILE A 258 -14.40 -17.23 -15.75
N THR A 259 -13.90 -16.05 -16.03
CA THR A 259 -14.63 -14.96 -16.69
C THR A 259 -13.66 -14.10 -17.47
N PRO A 260 -13.79 -14.01 -18.78
CA PRO A 260 -12.95 -13.16 -19.60
C PRO A 260 -13.20 -11.67 -19.29
N GLN A 261 -12.22 -10.82 -19.57
CA GLN A 261 -12.42 -9.37 -19.52
C GLN A 261 -13.53 -8.95 -20.49
N THR A 262 -14.50 -8.19 -19.98
CA THR A 262 -15.61 -7.70 -20.81
C THR A 262 -15.19 -6.47 -21.63
N ARG A 263 -15.63 -6.40 -22.89
CA ARG A 263 -15.42 -5.27 -23.81
C ARG A 263 -16.75 -4.86 -24.41
N GLU A 264 -16.80 -3.68 -25.03
CA GLU A 264 -17.98 -3.26 -25.78
C GLU A 264 -18.30 -4.28 -26.87
N GLY A 265 -19.54 -4.77 -26.87
CA GLY A 265 -20.00 -5.85 -27.75
C GLY A 265 -20.03 -7.24 -27.13
N ASP A 266 -19.41 -7.47 -25.99
CA ASP A 266 -19.49 -8.73 -25.26
C ASP A 266 -20.86 -8.89 -24.57
N GLU A 267 -21.33 -10.14 -24.44
CA GLU A 267 -22.65 -10.47 -23.85
C GLU A 267 -22.89 -9.83 -22.47
N HIS A 268 -21.85 -9.78 -21.65
CA HIS A 268 -21.93 -9.28 -20.27
C HIS A 268 -21.34 -7.87 -20.11
N HIS A 269 -21.01 -7.20 -21.22
CA HIS A 269 -20.44 -5.86 -21.14
C HIS A 269 -21.37 -4.89 -20.41
N GLY A 270 -20.79 -4.18 -19.42
CA GLY A 270 -21.54 -3.27 -18.56
C GLY A 270 -22.34 -3.91 -17.43
N LYS A 271 -22.45 -5.24 -17.35
CA LYS A 271 -23.03 -5.96 -16.19
C LYS A 271 -21.99 -6.10 -15.09
N TYR A 272 -20.78 -6.52 -15.42
CA TYR A 272 -19.64 -6.67 -14.51
C TYR A 272 -18.33 -6.53 -15.28
N ARG A 273 -17.23 -6.56 -14.55
CA ARG A 273 -15.87 -6.52 -15.07
C ARG A 273 -15.09 -7.70 -14.49
N SER A 274 -14.26 -8.36 -15.29
CA SER A 274 -13.28 -9.32 -14.78
C SER A 274 -12.15 -8.55 -14.10
N TRP A 275 -12.17 -8.47 -12.77
CA TRP A 275 -11.31 -7.61 -11.95
C TRP A 275 -11.18 -8.19 -10.55
N ASP A 276 -10.10 -7.97 -9.82
CA ASP A 276 -9.84 -8.34 -8.43
C ASP A 276 -10.75 -9.47 -7.92
N PRO A 277 -10.45 -10.75 -8.24
CA PRO A 277 -11.33 -11.83 -7.87
C PRO A 277 -11.14 -12.26 -6.40
N PHE A 278 -12.19 -12.82 -5.82
CA PHE A 278 -12.14 -13.56 -4.57
C PHE A 278 -12.90 -14.87 -4.74
N GLY A 279 -12.20 -16.01 -4.59
CA GLY A 279 -12.79 -17.34 -4.76
C GLY A 279 -13.05 -18.02 -3.42
N TRP A 280 -14.17 -18.78 -3.33
CA TRP A 280 -14.44 -19.64 -2.19
C TRP A 280 -15.32 -20.83 -2.59
N ARG A 281 -15.53 -21.76 -1.67
CA ARG A 281 -16.42 -22.88 -1.83
C ARG A 281 -17.46 -22.90 -0.72
N GLU A 282 -18.72 -23.12 -1.08
CA GLU A 282 -19.81 -23.34 -0.14
C GLU A 282 -20.58 -24.61 -0.56
N GLY A 283 -20.58 -25.60 0.31
CA GLY A 283 -21.12 -26.92 -0.03
C GLY A 283 -20.41 -27.53 -1.24
N GLU A 284 -21.15 -27.83 -2.28
CA GLU A 284 -20.67 -28.40 -3.54
C GLU A 284 -20.42 -27.34 -4.62
N THR A 285 -20.64 -26.07 -4.33
CA THR A 285 -20.53 -24.97 -5.30
C THR A 285 -19.26 -24.15 -5.08
N CYS A 286 -18.54 -23.88 -6.16
CA CYS A 286 -17.47 -22.89 -6.20
C CYS A 286 -18.06 -21.54 -6.58
N TYR A 287 -17.66 -20.50 -5.88
CA TYR A 287 -18.05 -19.12 -6.12
C TYR A 287 -16.82 -18.25 -6.39
N ALA A 288 -17.02 -17.16 -7.10
CA ALA A 288 -16.04 -16.10 -7.22
C ALA A 288 -16.72 -14.72 -7.26
N ILE A 289 -16.22 -13.78 -6.46
CA ILE A 289 -16.51 -12.36 -6.62
C ILE A 289 -15.64 -11.82 -7.75
N PHE A 290 -16.18 -10.92 -8.56
CA PHE A 290 -15.47 -10.04 -9.48
C PHE A 290 -15.62 -8.63 -8.98
N GLY A 291 -14.53 -8.00 -8.59
CA GLY A 291 -14.52 -6.68 -7.96
C GLY A 291 -14.82 -5.53 -8.91
N GLY A 292 -14.53 -4.32 -8.46
CA GLY A 292 -14.72 -3.07 -9.18
C GLY A 292 -16.04 -2.35 -8.86
N LYS A 293 -16.45 -1.42 -9.74
CA LYS A 293 -17.63 -0.55 -9.52
C LYS A 293 -18.98 -1.26 -9.68
N ARG A 294 -18.99 -2.45 -10.25
CA ARG A 294 -20.15 -3.32 -10.37
C ARG A 294 -19.75 -4.73 -9.95
N PRO A 295 -19.50 -4.91 -8.65
CA PRO A 295 -19.06 -6.20 -8.16
C PRO A 295 -20.16 -7.24 -8.40
N ALA A 296 -19.74 -8.40 -8.89
CA ALA A 296 -20.61 -9.48 -9.29
C ALA A 296 -20.19 -10.82 -8.71
N VAL A 297 -21.05 -11.78 -8.72
CA VAL A 297 -20.80 -13.15 -8.31
C VAL A 297 -20.92 -14.08 -9.51
N ALA A 298 -19.95 -14.96 -9.66
CA ALA A 298 -20.01 -16.10 -10.56
C ALA A 298 -19.96 -17.41 -9.76
N LYS A 299 -20.47 -18.49 -10.33
CA LYS A 299 -20.48 -19.81 -9.72
C LYS A 299 -20.27 -20.94 -10.70
N SER A 300 -19.74 -22.05 -10.22
CA SER A 300 -19.63 -23.31 -10.94
C SER A 300 -19.72 -24.49 -9.99
N PRO A 301 -20.24 -25.67 -10.38
CA PRO A 301 -20.16 -26.88 -9.57
C PRO A 301 -18.73 -27.44 -9.46
N GLU A 302 -17.85 -27.12 -10.41
CA GLU A 302 -16.47 -27.62 -10.50
C GLU A 302 -15.51 -26.44 -10.73
N LEU A 303 -14.27 -26.51 -10.21
CA LEU A 303 -13.26 -25.47 -10.42
C LEU A 303 -12.96 -25.24 -11.92
N ASP A 304 -12.85 -26.33 -12.68
CA ASP A 304 -12.59 -26.33 -14.10
C ASP A 304 -13.87 -26.53 -14.95
N GLY A 305 -15.04 -26.31 -14.34
CA GLY A 305 -16.35 -26.37 -14.98
C GLY A 305 -16.73 -25.09 -15.74
N GLU A 306 -17.97 -25.05 -16.19
CA GLU A 306 -18.57 -23.88 -16.80
C GLU A 306 -18.99 -22.87 -15.72
N TRP A 307 -18.31 -21.75 -15.63
CA TRP A 307 -18.67 -20.66 -14.72
C TRP A 307 -19.83 -19.83 -15.27
N LYS A 308 -20.80 -19.52 -14.41
CA LYS A 308 -22.00 -18.76 -14.77
C LYS A 308 -22.10 -17.52 -13.88
N TYR A 309 -22.50 -16.40 -14.49
CA TYR A 309 -22.89 -15.21 -13.76
C TYR A 309 -24.10 -15.53 -12.86
N ALA A 310 -23.95 -15.35 -11.55
CA ALA A 310 -25.00 -15.58 -10.56
C ALA A 310 -25.82 -14.31 -10.29
N GLY A 311 -25.19 -13.12 -10.32
CA GLY A 311 -25.84 -11.85 -10.09
C GLY A 311 -24.89 -10.77 -9.58
N ASP A 312 -25.46 -9.62 -9.24
CA ASP A 312 -24.73 -8.56 -8.57
C ASP A 312 -24.38 -8.98 -7.13
N LEU A 313 -23.21 -8.59 -6.64
CA LEU A 313 -22.76 -8.95 -5.29
C LEU A 313 -23.71 -8.40 -4.21
N PHE A 314 -24.12 -7.14 -4.31
CA PHE A 314 -24.94 -6.50 -3.29
C PHE A 314 -26.43 -6.63 -3.60
N ALA A 315 -27.21 -7.12 -2.62
CA ALA A 315 -28.67 -7.17 -2.71
C ALA A 315 -29.30 -5.77 -2.63
N HIS A 316 -28.68 -4.86 -1.90
CA HIS A 316 -29.12 -3.46 -1.72
C HIS A 316 -27.96 -2.57 -1.29
N GLY A 317 -28.16 -1.26 -1.28
CA GLY A 317 -27.20 -0.29 -0.74
C GLY A 317 -27.24 -0.22 0.79
N VAL A 318 -26.24 0.42 1.37
CA VAL A 318 -26.13 0.75 2.79
C VAL A 318 -25.88 2.26 2.96
N GLU A 319 -26.33 2.83 4.06
CA GLU A 319 -26.20 4.25 4.33
C GLU A 319 -24.71 4.68 4.31
N GLY A 320 -24.44 5.86 3.76
CA GLY A 320 -23.12 6.50 3.76
C GLY A 320 -22.17 6.04 2.65
N VAL A 321 -22.57 5.07 1.80
CA VAL A 321 -21.77 4.65 0.65
C VAL A 321 -22.65 4.34 -0.57
N ALA A 322 -22.20 4.77 -1.75
CA ALA A 322 -22.90 4.49 -3.00
C ALA A 322 -22.86 2.99 -3.32
N ILE A 323 -23.97 2.43 -3.85
CA ILE A 323 -24.04 1.00 -4.21
C ILE A 323 -23.03 0.61 -5.30
N ASN A 324 -22.62 1.57 -6.12
CA ASN A 324 -21.60 1.41 -7.17
C ASN A 324 -20.22 1.96 -6.74
N GLU A 325 -19.99 2.10 -5.44
CA GLU A 325 -18.64 2.40 -4.95
C GLU A 325 -17.72 1.21 -5.25
N ASP A 326 -16.50 1.51 -5.66
CA ASP A 326 -15.51 0.52 -6.06
C ASP A 326 -15.26 -0.53 -4.95
N VAL A 327 -15.34 -1.81 -5.30
CA VAL A 327 -15.05 -2.96 -4.43
C VAL A 327 -13.86 -3.68 -5.05
N SER A 328 -12.66 -3.12 -4.86
CA SER A 328 -11.42 -3.78 -5.27
C SER A 328 -10.80 -4.52 -4.08
N CYS A 329 -9.94 -5.49 -4.34
CA CYS A 329 -9.34 -6.37 -3.33
C CYS A 329 -10.39 -6.96 -2.36
N PRO A 330 -11.47 -7.60 -2.87
CA PRO A 330 -12.50 -8.14 -1.99
C PRO A 330 -11.97 -9.33 -1.18
N ASP A 331 -12.36 -9.41 0.10
CA ASP A 331 -12.11 -10.54 0.99
C ASP A 331 -13.38 -10.77 1.82
N LEU A 332 -14.12 -11.86 1.51
CA LEU A 332 -15.41 -12.19 2.09
C LEU A 332 -15.28 -13.38 3.04
N PHE A 333 -15.69 -13.20 4.30
CA PHE A 333 -15.60 -14.26 5.31
C PHE A 333 -16.66 -14.14 6.39
N GLU A 334 -16.91 -15.26 7.09
CA GLU A 334 -17.74 -15.30 8.28
C GLU A 334 -16.96 -14.86 9.52
N LEU A 335 -17.56 -14.02 10.37
CA LEU A 335 -16.99 -13.55 11.63
C LEU A 335 -18.10 -13.20 12.63
N GLY A 336 -18.10 -13.87 13.79
CA GLY A 336 -19.06 -13.58 14.86
C GLY A 336 -20.52 -13.80 14.48
N GLY A 337 -20.80 -14.76 13.60
CA GLY A 337 -22.15 -15.08 13.11
C GLY A 337 -22.70 -14.12 12.06
N LYS A 338 -21.85 -13.23 11.52
CA LYS A 338 -22.12 -12.37 10.37
C LYS A 338 -21.08 -12.63 9.28
N HIS A 339 -21.30 -12.06 8.11
CA HIS A 339 -20.30 -11.98 7.05
C HIS A 339 -19.68 -10.59 7.03
N VAL A 340 -18.37 -10.56 6.84
CA VAL A 340 -17.60 -9.34 6.64
C VAL A 340 -17.03 -9.37 5.21
N LEU A 341 -17.19 -8.27 4.50
CA LEU A 341 -16.54 -8.04 3.22
C LEU A 341 -15.53 -6.90 3.41
N LEU A 342 -14.25 -7.25 3.49
CA LEU A 342 -13.16 -6.27 3.39
C LEU A 342 -12.98 -5.90 1.92
N CYS A 343 -12.64 -4.65 1.65
CA CYS A 343 -12.30 -4.19 0.30
C CYS A 343 -11.62 -2.84 0.35
N ILE A 344 -11.20 -2.37 -0.82
CA ILE A 344 -10.79 -0.98 -1.00
C ILE A 344 -11.68 -0.29 -2.02
N SER A 345 -11.61 1.02 -1.98
CA SER A 345 -11.99 1.90 -3.06
C SER A 345 -10.89 2.93 -3.25
N HIS A 346 -10.51 3.21 -4.47
CA HIS A 346 -9.51 4.23 -4.78
C HIS A 346 -9.91 5.63 -4.26
N ARG A 347 -11.21 5.85 -4.01
CA ARG A 347 -11.76 7.09 -3.47
C ARG A 347 -11.89 7.10 -1.94
N LEU A 348 -12.31 5.97 -1.35
CA LEU A 348 -12.63 5.87 0.08
C LEU A 348 -11.54 5.15 0.90
N GLY A 349 -10.52 4.59 0.26
CA GLY A 349 -9.48 3.80 0.90
C GLY A 349 -9.96 2.42 1.36
N CYS A 350 -9.23 1.83 2.30
CA CYS A 350 -9.59 0.55 2.91
C CYS A 350 -10.85 0.66 3.75
N ARG A 351 -11.74 -0.32 3.62
CA ARG A 351 -13.07 -0.31 4.22
C ARG A 351 -13.66 -1.70 4.34
N TYR A 352 -14.75 -1.83 5.07
CA TYR A 352 -15.47 -3.07 5.21
C TYR A 352 -16.97 -2.87 5.29
N TYR A 353 -17.70 -3.93 4.93
CA TYR A 353 -19.12 -4.09 5.21
C TYR A 353 -19.31 -5.23 6.20
N VAL A 354 -20.35 -5.12 7.03
CA VAL A 354 -20.88 -6.21 7.85
C VAL A 354 -22.29 -6.49 7.40
N GLY A 355 -22.67 -7.77 7.27
CA GLY A 355 -23.98 -8.17 6.78
C GLY A 355 -24.17 -9.67 6.76
N GLU A 356 -24.96 -10.16 5.82
CA GLU A 356 -25.27 -11.58 5.64
C GLU A 356 -25.03 -11.99 4.19
N TRP A 357 -24.41 -13.16 4.01
CA TRP A 357 -24.38 -13.84 2.73
C TRP A 357 -25.55 -14.81 2.67
N ARG A 358 -26.51 -14.57 1.80
CA ARG A 358 -27.67 -15.44 1.55
C ARG A 358 -28.23 -15.20 0.17
N ASP A 359 -28.91 -16.21 -0.38
CA ASP A 359 -29.51 -16.13 -1.72
C ASP A 359 -28.50 -15.72 -2.82
N GLU A 360 -27.24 -16.15 -2.65
CA GLU A 360 -26.10 -15.83 -3.54
C GLU A 360 -25.80 -14.33 -3.67
N GLN A 361 -26.17 -13.54 -2.67
CA GLN A 361 -25.92 -12.12 -2.58
C GLN A 361 -25.45 -11.72 -1.18
N PHE A 362 -24.68 -10.67 -1.11
CA PHE A 362 -24.32 -10.04 0.15
C PHE A 362 -25.36 -8.97 0.52
N HIS A 363 -25.94 -9.09 1.69
CA HIS A 363 -26.92 -8.17 2.26
C HIS A 363 -26.24 -7.29 3.30
N PRO A 364 -25.71 -6.12 2.93
CA PRO A 364 -24.97 -5.26 3.86
C PRO A 364 -25.90 -4.62 4.89
N GLU A 365 -25.52 -4.67 6.16
CA GLU A 365 -26.20 -4.00 7.28
C GLU A 365 -25.48 -2.72 7.68
N SER A 366 -24.16 -2.70 7.60
CA SER A 366 -23.32 -1.56 7.94
C SER A 366 -22.07 -1.46 7.06
N HIS A 367 -21.46 -0.28 7.07
CA HIS A 367 -20.22 0.01 6.38
C HIS A 367 -19.34 0.91 7.26
N ALA A 368 -18.03 0.64 7.29
CA ALA A 368 -17.06 1.52 7.94
C ALA A 368 -15.72 1.54 7.18
N ARG A 369 -14.92 2.58 7.43
CA ARG A 369 -13.61 2.76 6.83
C ARG A 369 -12.50 2.32 7.78
N MET A 370 -11.35 1.96 7.21
CA MET A 370 -10.13 1.59 7.92
C MET A 370 -8.95 2.52 7.59
N SER A 371 -9.13 3.40 6.60
CA SER A 371 -8.23 4.52 6.29
C SER A 371 -9.04 5.72 5.81
N TRP A 372 -8.51 6.94 5.99
CA TRP A 372 -9.27 8.17 5.74
C TRP A 372 -8.53 9.16 4.84
N VAL A 373 -7.21 9.08 4.77
CA VAL A 373 -6.35 10.00 4.02
C VAL A 373 -5.37 9.22 3.16
N ASP A 374 -5.19 9.65 1.91
CA ASP A 374 -4.13 9.25 0.95
C ASP A 374 -4.03 7.76 0.68
N ASN A 375 -5.09 6.98 0.89
CA ASN A 375 -5.06 5.52 0.79
C ASN A 375 -3.90 4.88 1.59
N SER A 376 -3.55 5.48 2.73
CA SER A 376 -2.39 5.09 3.54
C SER A 376 -2.39 3.62 3.99
N PHE A 377 -3.55 2.99 4.00
CA PHE A 377 -3.78 1.59 4.35
C PHE A 377 -4.64 0.96 3.26
N PHE A 378 -4.13 -0.04 2.52
CA PHE A 378 -4.69 -0.44 1.23
C PHE A 378 -4.65 -1.97 1.03
N ALA A 379 -5.53 -2.50 0.17
CA ALA A 379 -5.59 -3.91 -0.24
C ALA A 379 -5.55 -4.89 0.95
N PRO A 380 -6.61 -4.94 1.79
CA PRO A 380 -6.66 -5.87 2.90
C PRO A 380 -6.78 -7.32 2.40
N GLU A 381 -6.06 -8.23 3.02
CA GLU A 381 -6.09 -9.67 2.77
C GLU A 381 -6.05 -10.41 4.08
N SER A 382 -6.82 -11.50 4.25
CA SER A 382 -6.89 -12.22 5.51
C SER A 382 -6.97 -13.75 5.37
N LEU A 383 -6.61 -14.42 6.46
CA LEU A 383 -6.72 -15.88 6.60
C LEU A 383 -7.34 -16.26 7.95
N VAL A 384 -7.77 -17.51 8.09
CA VAL A 384 -8.06 -18.14 9.38
C VAL A 384 -6.93 -19.12 9.71
N ASP A 385 -6.39 -19.05 10.94
CA ASP A 385 -5.39 -19.96 11.42
C ASP A 385 -6.00 -21.20 12.13
N ASP A 386 -5.14 -22.12 12.60
CA ASP A 386 -5.53 -23.34 13.33
C ASP A 386 -6.13 -23.06 14.72
N ARG A 387 -5.99 -21.84 15.22
CA ARG A 387 -6.61 -21.36 16.48
C ARG A 387 -7.97 -20.71 16.23
N GLY A 388 -8.43 -20.65 14.98
CA GLY A 388 -9.67 -20.01 14.57
C GLY A 388 -9.61 -18.48 14.57
N ARG A 389 -8.42 -17.88 14.61
CA ARG A 389 -8.26 -16.42 14.54
C ARG A 389 -8.31 -15.97 13.07
N ARG A 390 -9.10 -14.95 12.78
CA ARG A 390 -9.05 -14.23 11.50
C ARG A 390 -7.93 -13.20 11.59
N ILE A 391 -6.90 -13.34 10.77
CA ILE A 391 -5.71 -12.49 10.77
C ILE A 391 -5.62 -11.79 9.43
N MET A 392 -5.49 -10.45 9.46
CA MET A 392 -5.48 -9.57 8.29
C MET A 392 -4.16 -8.81 8.19
N TRP A 393 -3.72 -8.59 6.97
CA TRP A 393 -2.68 -7.61 6.58
C TRP A 393 -3.25 -6.61 5.59
N ALA A 394 -2.58 -5.49 5.45
CA ALA A 394 -2.79 -4.55 4.36
C ALA A 394 -1.46 -3.90 3.96
N TRP A 395 -1.40 -3.36 2.78
CA TRP A 395 -0.27 -2.58 2.32
C TRP A 395 -0.31 -1.18 2.94
N ILE A 396 0.79 -0.76 3.57
CA ILE A 396 1.01 0.63 4.00
C ILE A 396 1.73 1.33 2.86
N LEU A 397 1.02 2.23 2.16
CA LEU A 397 1.58 2.90 0.99
C LEU A 397 2.82 3.71 1.34
N ASP A 398 3.84 3.55 0.51
CA ASP A 398 5.07 4.32 0.58
C ASP A 398 4.88 5.63 -0.20
N GLU A 399 4.78 6.75 0.48
CA GLU A 399 4.68 8.06 -0.14
C GLU A 399 6.00 8.86 -0.05
N PRO A 400 6.39 9.53 -1.10
CA PRO A 400 5.87 9.41 -2.46
C PRO A 400 6.20 8.02 -3.02
N LEU A 401 5.17 7.30 -3.46
CA LEU A 401 5.22 5.88 -3.82
C LEU A 401 6.44 5.50 -4.69
N PHE A 402 6.81 6.37 -5.62
CA PHE A 402 7.89 6.11 -6.57
C PHE A 402 9.23 6.68 -6.11
N GLY A 403 9.25 7.80 -5.37
CA GLY A 403 10.48 8.39 -4.84
C GLY A 403 11.15 7.53 -3.78
N ALA A 404 10.37 6.90 -2.90
CA ALA A 404 10.89 6.01 -1.87
C ALA A 404 11.70 4.83 -2.46
N ARG A 405 11.22 4.22 -3.53
CA ARG A 405 11.91 3.09 -4.18
C ARG A 405 13.29 3.45 -4.72
N THR A 406 13.41 4.57 -5.42
CA THR A 406 14.70 4.99 -5.99
C THR A 406 15.65 5.49 -4.93
N LYS A 407 15.16 6.30 -3.99
CA LYS A 407 15.97 6.87 -2.93
C LYS A 407 16.51 5.82 -1.97
N HIS A 408 15.65 4.89 -1.55
CA HIS A 408 15.95 3.91 -0.50
C HIS A 408 16.32 2.52 -1.03
N GLY A 409 15.96 2.18 -2.26
CA GLY A 409 16.21 0.86 -2.85
C GLY A 409 15.26 -0.23 -2.35
N TRP A 410 14.16 0.14 -1.69
CA TRP A 410 13.12 -0.75 -1.19
C TRP A 410 11.75 -0.06 -1.22
N SER A 411 10.69 -0.87 -1.16
CA SER A 411 9.30 -0.45 -0.99
C SER A 411 8.45 -1.68 -0.63
N GLY A 412 7.14 -1.49 -0.47
CA GLY A 412 6.22 -2.58 -0.18
C GLY A 412 6.28 -3.00 1.29
N THR A 413 5.72 -2.18 2.17
CA THR A 413 5.62 -2.46 3.60
C THR A 413 4.21 -2.95 3.92
N LEU A 414 4.09 -4.09 4.60
CA LEU A 414 2.81 -4.54 5.15
C LEU A 414 2.58 -4.01 6.55
N SER A 415 1.31 -3.84 6.90
CA SER A 415 0.90 -3.59 8.28
C SER A 415 1.31 -4.74 9.19
N LEU A 416 1.35 -4.51 10.48
CA LEU A 416 1.34 -5.60 11.44
C LEU A 416 0.11 -6.49 11.20
N PRO A 417 0.23 -7.82 11.43
CA PRO A 417 -0.93 -8.70 11.40
C PRO A 417 -1.97 -8.23 12.42
N ARG A 418 -3.24 -8.20 12.02
CA ARG A 418 -4.36 -7.78 12.87
C ARG A 418 -5.32 -8.92 13.09
N VAL A 419 -5.48 -9.35 14.33
CA VAL A 419 -6.54 -10.29 14.71
C VAL A 419 -7.87 -9.55 14.72
N LEU A 420 -8.82 -10.04 13.92
CA LEU A 420 -10.14 -9.45 13.78
C LEU A 420 -11.16 -10.19 14.66
N SER A 421 -12.08 -9.45 15.23
CA SER A 421 -13.32 -9.94 15.82
C SER A 421 -14.45 -8.94 15.60
N LEU A 422 -15.69 -9.38 15.77
CA LEU A 422 -16.85 -8.51 15.63
C LEU A 422 -17.36 -8.12 17.04
N GLY A 423 -17.51 -6.82 17.27
CA GLY A 423 -18.08 -6.32 18.51
C GLY A 423 -19.61 -6.34 18.50
N ASP A 424 -20.24 -6.27 19.68
CA ASP A 424 -21.69 -6.22 19.84
C ASP A 424 -22.36 -5.01 19.14
N ASP A 425 -21.56 -3.99 18.82
CA ASP A 425 -21.99 -2.80 18.07
C ASP A 425 -21.89 -2.98 16.54
N GLY A 426 -21.57 -4.19 16.06
CA GLY A 426 -21.45 -4.49 14.63
C GLY A 426 -20.18 -3.92 13.97
N LEU A 427 -19.23 -3.38 14.75
CA LEU A 427 -17.97 -2.87 14.24
C LEU A 427 -16.84 -3.88 14.48
N LEU A 428 -15.87 -3.91 13.55
CA LEU A 428 -14.67 -4.72 13.72
C LEU A 428 -13.86 -4.26 14.94
N ARG A 429 -13.27 -5.24 15.59
CA ARG A 429 -12.21 -5.10 16.59
C ARG A 429 -10.92 -5.56 15.97
N MET A 430 -9.85 -4.87 16.28
CA MET A 430 -8.54 -5.12 15.72
C MET A 430 -7.47 -5.00 16.80
N ASP A 431 -6.59 -5.98 16.89
CA ASP A 431 -5.40 -5.89 17.73
C ASP A 431 -4.28 -6.74 17.11
N VAL A 432 -3.03 -6.40 17.44
CA VAL A 432 -1.86 -7.17 17.02
C VAL A 432 -1.80 -8.46 17.82
N PRO A 433 -1.55 -9.63 17.18
CA PRO A 433 -1.48 -10.91 17.86
C PRO A 433 -0.38 -10.97 18.91
N GLU A 434 -0.54 -11.87 19.88
CA GLU A 434 0.37 -12.02 21.03
C GLU A 434 1.80 -12.41 20.64
N GLU A 435 1.99 -13.01 19.48
CA GLU A 435 3.30 -13.42 18.95
C GLU A 435 4.29 -12.26 18.86
N ILE A 436 3.80 -10.99 18.73
CA ILE A 436 4.65 -9.79 18.77
C ILE A 436 5.44 -9.68 20.08
N GLU A 437 4.93 -10.27 21.16
CA GLU A 437 5.57 -10.18 22.48
C GLU A 437 6.93 -10.86 22.52
N ALA A 438 7.17 -11.84 21.65
CA ALA A 438 8.48 -12.49 21.52
C ALA A 438 9.57 -11.54 20.98
N LEU A 439 9.19 -10.44 20.35
CA LEU A 439 10.12 -9.43 19.85
C LEU A 439 10.43 -8.34 20.89
N ARG A 440 9.73 -8.30 22.03
CA ARG A 440 9.89 -7.27 23.07
C ARG A 440 11.16 -7.46 23.89
N TYR A 441 11.83 -6.35 24.22
CA TYR A 441 12.90 -6.30 25.21
C TYR A 441 12.98 -4.92 25.86
N GLY A 442 13.71 -4.81 26.99
CA GLY A 442 13.99 -3.54 27.65
C GLY A 442 12.73 -2.84 28.16
N GLU A 443 11.84 -3.56 28.85
CA GLU A 443 10.61 -3.02 29.40
C GLU A 443 10.85 -1.82 30.32
N VAL A 444 10.09 -0.75 30.10
CA VAL A 444 10.01 0.43 30.98
C VAL A 444 8.56 0.60 31.41
N ARG A 445 8.35 0.85 32.71
CA ARG A 445 7.02 1.11 33.28
C ARG A 445 6.99 2.48 33.95
N LYS A 446 5.90 3.23 33.70
CA LYS A 446 5.64 4.55 34.29
C LYS A 446 4.20 4.63 34.79
N GLY A 447 3.99 5.51 35.75
CA GLY A 447 2.70 5.86 36.27
C GLY A 447 2.36 5.22 37.63
N PRO A 448 1.23 5.66 38.24
CA PRO A 448 0.35 6.72 37.76
C PRO A 448 0.95 8.14 37.95
N PHE A 449 0.58 9.06 37.04
CA PHE A 449 0.93 10.47 37.13
C PHE A 449 -0.15 11.34 36.43
N VAL A 450 -0.09 12.66 36.69
CA VAL A 450 -0.98 13.63 36.05
C VAL A 450 -0.18 14.47 35.04
N VAL A 451 -0.74 14.71 33.88
CA VAL A 451 -0.29 15.70 32.90
C VAL A 451 -1.22 16.90 33.07
N ALA A 452 -0.69 18.05 33.46
CA ALA A 452 -1.49 19.24 33.63
C ALA A 452 -2.00 19.78 32.28
N ALA A 453 -3.03 20.59 32.33
CA ALA A 453 -3.60 21.23 31.15
C ALA A 453 -2.51 21.97 30.36
N ASP A 454 -2.49 21.75 29.04
CA ASP A 454 -1.56 22.35 28.09
C ASP A 454 -0.07 22.02 28.33
N GLU A 455 0.18 20.91 29.03
CA GLU A 455 1.53 20.41 29.35
C GLU A 455 1.89 19.14 28.56
N GLU A 456 3.20 18.96 28.41
CA GLU A 456 3.81 17.76 27.84
C GLU A 456 4.82 17.19 28.85
N VAL A 457 4.71 15.90 29.14
CA VAL A 457 5.63 15.19 30.05
C VAL A 457 6.51 14.24 29.23
N PRO A 458 7.83 14.49 29.16
CA PRO A 458 8.77 13.55 28.54
C PRO A 458 8.81 12.23 29.31
N MET A 459 8.88 11.11 28.58
CA MET A 459 8.96 9.79 29.18
C MET A 459 10.42 9.35 29.30
N ASP A 460 11.09 9.77 30.36
CA ASP A 460 12.48 9.43 30.62
C ASP A 460 12.72 7.91 30.59
N GLY A 461 13.73 7.49 29.83
CA GLY A 461 14.06 6.09 29.62
C GLY A 461 13.22 5.39 28.54
N VAL A 462 12.23 6.07 27.96
CA VAL A 462 11.45 5.58 26.81
C VAL A 462 11.90 6.36 25.58
N ALA A 463 12.79 5.76 24.80
CA ALA A 463 13.30 6.36 23.60
C ALA A 463 13.71 5.29 22.57
N GLY A 464 13.49 5.57 21.29
CA GLY A 464 13.88 4.70 20.19
C GLY A 464 13.09 4.95 18.92
N ASN A 465 13.51 4.28 17.86
CA ASN A 465 12.84 4.28 16.57
C ASN A 465 12.12 2.94 16.28
N SER A 466 12.19 1.97 17.18
CA SER A 466 11.51 0.67 17.13
C SER A 466 10.95 0.36 18.51
N LEU A 467 9.69 0.71 18.74
CA LEU A 467 9.04 0.70 20.05
C LEU A 467 7.62 0.14 19.96
N GLU A 468 7.17 -0.45 21.07
CA GLU A 468 5.77 -0.62 21.40
C GLU A 468 5.45 0.12 22.69
N LEU A 469 4.32 0.84 22.70
CA LEU A 469 3.79 1.55 23.85
C LEU A 469 2.39 1.02 24.17
N LEU A 470 2.12 0.74 25.45
CA LEU A 470 0.77 0.55 25.99
C LEU A 470 0.50 1.67 26.99
N VAL A 471 -0.46 2.52 26.69
CA VAL A 471 -0.79 3.66 27.54
C VAL A 471 -2.26 3.61 27.92
N GLU A 472 -2.55 3.67 29.22
CA GLU A 472 -3.91 3.77 29.75
C GLU A 472 -4.07 5.12 30.46
N MET A 473 -4.99 5.93 29.97
CA MET A 473 -5.18 7.29 30.45
C MET A 473 -6.65 7.71 30.45
N GLU A 474 -6.96 8.74 31.21
CA GLU A 474 -8.24 9.46 31.17
C GLU A 474 -8.00 10.98 31.20
N GLY A 475 -8.80 11.71 30.44
CA GLY A 475 -8.81 13.17 30.45
C GLY A 475 -10.26 13.62 30.51
N ALA A 476 -10.82 13.68 31.72
CA ALA A 476 -12.25 13.93 31.91
C ALA A 476 -12.70 15.29 31.36
N GLU A 477 -11.81 16.27 31.35
CA GLU A 477 -12.07 17.64 30.87
C GLU A 477 -11.09 18.08 29.76
N ALA A 478 -10.14 17.23 29.39
CA ALA A 478 -9.18 17.53 28.32
C ALA A 478 -9.84 17.47 26.94
N SER A 479 -9.57 18.47 26.11
CA SER A 479 -10.02 18.46 24.70
C SER A 479 -9.23 17.45 23.87
N HIS A 480 -7.92 17.34 24.13
CA HIS A 480 -7.04 16.37 23.48
C HIS A 480 -6.17 15.68 24.54
N VAL A 481 -6.01 14.37 24.41
CA VAL A 481 -5.14 13.58 25.25
C VAL A 481 -4.47 12.48 24.44
N GLY A 482 -3.14 12.32 24.62
CA GLY A 482 -2.43 11.36 23.80
C GLY A 482 -0.93 11.29 24.05
N VAL A 483 -0.23 10.78 23.06
CA VAL A 483 1.23 10.62 23.08
C VAL A 483 1.86 11.24 21.83
N LYS A 484 3.09 11.68 21.97
CA LYS A 484 3.96 12.07 20.88
C LYS A 484 5.09 11.07 20.78
N VAL A 485 5.36 10.58 19.60
CA VAL A 485 6.45 9.64 19.31
C VAL A 485 7.37 10.22 18.25
N ARG A 486 8.56 9.66 18.08
CA ARG A 486 9.57 10.21 17.18
C ARG A 486 9.79 11.70 17.43
N ALA A 487 9.73 12.10 18.69
CA ALA A 487 9.86 13.51 19.08
C ALA A 487 11.32 13.90 19.24
N SER A 488 11.73 14.99 18.59
CA SER A 488 13.03 15.62 18.81
C SER A 488 13.05 16.35 20.16
N PRO A 489 14.22 16.58 20.78
CA PRO A 489 14.31 17.26 22.07
C PRO A 489 13.69 18.66 22.09
N ASP A 490 13.78 19.37 20.98
CA ASP A 490 13.25 20.73 20.78
C ASP A 490 11.79 20.77 20.28
N GLY A 491 11.17 19.59 20.02
CA GLY A 491 9.80 19.47 19.55
C GLY A 491 9.55 19.95 18.12
N GLN A 492 10.61 20.16 17.33
CA GLN A 492 10.44 20.56 15.92
C GLN A 492 10.03 19.40 15.03
N GLU A 493 10.42 18.18 15.37
CA GLU A 493 10.02 16.97 14.66
C GLU A 493 9.32 16.03 15.65
N GLU A 494 8.09 15.62 15.35
CA GLU A 494 7.29 14.71 16.19
C GLU A 494 6.09 14.16 15.42
N THR A 495 5.57 13.02 15.84
CA THR A 495 4.27 12.46 15.40
C THR A 495 3.33 12.45 16.60
N SER A 496 2.19 13.16 16.49
CA SER A 496 1.20 13.24 17.57
C SER A 496 0.07 12.25 17.36
N ILE A 497 -0.25 11.46 18.38
CA ILE A 497 -1.31 10.44 18.40
C ILE A 497 -2.23 10.77 19.57
N PHE A 498 -3.50 11.10 19.30
CA PHE A 498 -4.38 11.57 20.34
C PHE A 498 -5.86 11.32 20.07
N TYR A 499 -6.61 11.31 21.15
CA TYR A 499 -8.05 11.38 21.14
C TYR A 499 -8.50 12.85 21.23
N ASP A 500 -9.31 13.25 20.26
CA ASP A 500 -10.04 14.51 20.24
C ASP A 500 -11.43 14.27 20.82
N ALA A 501 -11.66 14.75 22.03
CA ALA A 501 -12.88 14.47 22.79
C ALA A 501 -14.10 15.21 22.23
N GLU A 502 -13.91 16.42 21.70
CA GLU A 502 -14.98 17.22 21.11
C GLU A 502 -15.44 16.63 19.78
N ALA A 503 -14.49 16.31 18.90
CA ALA A 503 -14.78 15.74 17.59
C ALA A 503 -15.10 14.23 17.66
N LYS A 504 -14.79 13.54 18.76
CA LYS A 504 -14.90 12.08 18.93
C LYS A 504 -14.08 11.32 17.89
N LEU A 505 -12.82 11.71 17.75
CA LEU A 505 -11.91 11.18 16.76
C LEU A 505 -10.60 10.69 17.41
N LEU A 506 -10.09 9.55 16.96
CA LEU A 506 -8.69 9.20 17.10
C LEU A 506 -7.94 9.90 15.97
N LYS A 507 -6.87 10.61 16.30
CA LYS A 507 -6.08 11.34 15.32
C LYS A 507 -4.62 10.93 15.36
N VAL A 508 -4.01 10.86 14.17
CA VAL A 508 -2.56 10.78 13.97
C VAL A 508 -2.15 11.96 13.12
N ASP A 509 -1.42 12.87 13.70
CA ASP A 509 -0.93 14.09 13.07
C ASP A 509 0.56 13.90 12.69
N THR A 510 0.82 13.88 11.40
CA THR A 510 2.16 13.76 10.81
C THR A 510 2.70 15.08 10.27
N SER A 511 2.07 16.22 10.57
CA SER A 511 2.45 17.55 10.06
C SER A 511 3.89 17.95 10.41
N ARG A 512 4.44 17.37 11.47
CA ARG A 512 5.82 17.59 11.91
C ARG A 512 6.63 16.29 12.00
N SER A 513 6.26 15.27 11.22
CA SER A 513 6.90 13.94 11.29
C SER A 513 8.07 13.76 10.32
N GLY A 514 8.57 14.84 9.75
CA GLY A 514 9.68 14.86 8.78
C GLY A 514 9.80 16.20 8.09
N PRO A 515 10.70 16.33 7.10
CA PRO A 515 10.88 17.54 6.29
C PRO A 515 9.61 17.97 5.56
N ASP A 516 9.50 19.26 5.22
CA ASP A 516 8.33 19.86 4.56
C ASP A 516 8.02 19.25 3.18
N ASP A 517 9.00 18.63 2.53
CA ASP A 517 8.85 17.96 1.23
C ASP A 517 8.34 16.51 1.34
N THR A 518 8.13 16.04 2.57
CA THR A 518 7.51 14.71 2.83
C THR A 518 5.99 14.82 2.97
N PRO A 519 5.23 13.74 2.67
CA PRO A 519 3.80 13.73 2.87
C PRO A 519 3.41 14.03 4.31
N GLN A 520 2.57 15.03 4.49
CA GLN A 520 2.06 15.46 5.79
C GLN A 520 0.54 15.38 5.79
N ALA A 521 -0.02 14.81 6.84
CA ALA A 521 -1.46 14.68 6.98
C ALA A 521 -1.90 14.62 8.45
N VAL A 522 -3.14 14.97 8.69
CA VAL A 522 -3.85 14.64 9.93
C VAL A 522 -4.88 13.57 9.58
N GLU A 523 -4.59 12.32 9.88
CA GLU A 523 -5.58 11.26 9.72
C GLU A 523 -6.48 11.19 10.93
N ALA A 524 -7.80 11.17 10.70
CA ALA A 524 -8.83 11.27 11.73
C ALA A 524 -9.85 10.15 11.56
N ALA A 525 -9.89 9.24 12.52
CA ALA A 525 -10.77 8.08 12.54
C ALA A 525 -11.91 8.26 13.55
N PRO A 526 -13.16 7.94 13.21
CA PRO A 526 -14.26 7.95 14.16
C PRO A 526 -13.98 7.08 15.38
N PHE A 527 -13.98 7.66 16.55
CA PHE A 527 -13.72 6.95 17.80
C PHE A 527 -14.38 7.67 18.97
N GLU A 528 -15.48 7.14 19.46
CA GLU A 528 -16.14 7.68 20.64
C GLU A 528 -15.72 6.92 21.90
N LEU A 529 -15.10 7.62 22.83
CA LEU A 529 -14.81 7.08 24.15
C LEU A 529 -16.04 7.24 25.04
N LYS A 530 -16.63 6.13 25.46
CA LYS A 530 -17.83 6.15 26.32
C LYS A 530 -17.51 6.76 27.69
N PRO A 531 -18.45 7.50 28.31
CA PRO A 531 -18.25 8.08 29.63
C PRO A 531 -17.76 7.06 30.67
N GLY A 532 -16.76 7.45 31.45
CA GLY A 532 -16.13 6.60 32.47
C GLY A 532 -15.23 5.49 31.93
N LYS A 533 -14.99 5.45 30.62
CA LYS A 533 -14.00 4.52 30.03
C LYS A 533 -12.67 5.23 29.84
N ARG A 534 -11.59 4.49 30.05
CA ARG A 534 -10.23 4.97 29.83
C ARG A 534 -9.86 4.81 28.37
N LEU A 535 -9.08 5.74 27.87
CA LEU A 535 -8.39 5.62 26.61
C LEU A 535 -7.22 4.64 26.78
N LYS A 536 -7.20 3.59 25.97
CA LYS A 536 -6.09 2.64 25.89
C LYS A 536 -5.49 2.75 24.50
N LEU A 537 -4.28 3.25 24.43
CA LEU A 537 -3.51 3.32 23.20
C LEU A 537 -2.44 2.22 23.21
N ARG A 538 -2.41 1.41 22.17
CA ARG A 538 -1.32 0.53 21.82
C ARG A 538 -0.67 1.10 20.57
N VAL A 539 0.57 1.56 20.68
CA VAL A 539 1.27 2.27 19.62
C VAL A 539 2.53 1.52 19.25
N PHE A 540 2.69 1.27 17.96
CA PHE A 540 3.88 0.68 17.37
C PHE A 540 4.61 1.73 16.55
N VAL A 541 5.90 1.87 16.78
CA VAL A 541 6.82 2.73 16.04
C VAL A 541 7.88 1.84 15.43
N ASP A 542 8.02 1.87 14.12
CA ASP A 542 9.05 1.14 13.39
C ASP A 542 9.69 2.02 12.34
N LYS A 543 10.67 2.80 12.79
CA LYS A 543 11.44 3.76 12.00
C LYS A 543 10.52 4.76 11.26
N SER A 544 10.03 4.40 10.09
CA SER A 544 9.17 5.22 9.24
C SER A 544 7.70 4.78 9.23
N VAL A 545 7.30 3.90 10.13
CA VAL A 545 5.90 3.46 10.28
C VAL A 545 5.43 3.71 11.69
N VAL A 546 4.19 4.19 11.81
CA VAL A 546 3.44 4.26 13.07
C VAL A 546 2.10 3.58 12.87
N GLU A 547 1.80 2.60 13.73
CA GLU A 547 0.46 2.04 13.87
C GLU A 547 -0.06 2.30 15.28
N VAL A 548 -1.33 2.68 15.39
CA VAL A 548 -2.00 2.89 16.67
C VAL A 548 -3.31 2.12 16.71
N PHE A 549 -3.57 1.50 17.86
CA PHE A 549 -4.81 0.82 18.19
C PHE A 549 -5.42 1.45 19.43
N ALA A 550 -6.64 1.97 19.31
CA ALA A 550 -7.36 2.60 20.41
C ALA A 550 -8.46 1.67 20.91
N ASN A 551 -8.31 1.19 22.17
CA ASN A 551 -9.25 0.30 22.85
C ASN A 551 -9.59 -1.00 22.06
N GLY A 552 -8.75 -1.44 21.11
CA GLY A 552 -9.04 -2.54 20.18
C GLY A 552 -10.23 -2.27 19.25
N ARG A 553 -10.70 -1.03 19.17
CA ARG A 553 -11.90 -0.63 18.41
C ARG A 553 -11.60 0.18 17.17
N GLN A 554 -10.51 0.92 17.17
CA GLN A 554 -10.08 1.73 16.05
C GLN A 554 -8.58 1.61 15.86
N ALA A 555 -8.13 1.66 14.61
CA ALA A 555 -6.71 1.63 14.28
C ALA A 555 -6.40 2.59 13.14
N ILE A 556 -5.21 3.20 13.19
CA ILE A 556 -4.64 4.03 12.12
C ILE A 556 -3.21 3.56 11.86
N ALA A 557 -2.82 3.47 10.59
CA ALA A 557 -1.47 3.20 10.15
C ALA A 557 -0.96 4.34 9.26
N ARG A 558 0.23 4.86 9.52
CA ARG A 558 0.83 5.97 8.76
C ARG A 558 2.30 5.76 8.48
N ARG A 559 2.73 6.20 7.30
CA ARG A 559 4.14 6.46 7.00
C ARG A 559 4.54 7.81 7.58
N ILE A 560 5.75 7.84 8.14
CA ILE A 560 6.41 9.03 8.66
C ILE A 560 7.85 9.03 8.15
N TYR A 561 8.48 10.20 8.06
CA TYR A 561 9.83 10.32 7.50
C TYR A 561 10.74 11.16 8.38
N PRO A 562 10.98 10.78 9.67
CA PRO A 562 11.84 11.52 10.55
C PRO A 562 13.26 11.63 9.97
N SER A 563 13.76 12.84 9.87
CA SER A 563 15.08 13.13 9.30
C SER A 563 16.18 13.23 10.34
N ARG A 564 15.80 13.52 11.58
CA ARG A 564 16.73 13.77 12.68
C ARG A 564 17.05 12.49 13.45
N PRO A 565 18.34 12.20 13.72
CA PRO A 565 18.73 11.02 14.51
C PRO A 565 18.31 11.13 16.00
N ASP A 566 18.07 12.34 16.50
CA ASP A 566 17.61 12.60 17.87
C ASP A 566 16.08 12.63 18.02
N SER A 567 15.32 12.45 16.93
CA SER A 567 13.87 12.25 16.96
C SER A 567 13.52 10.83 17.39
N ILE A 568 13.81 10.52 18.65
CA ILE A 568 13.59 9.22 19.29
C ILE A 568 12.76 9.31 20.57
N GLY A 569 12.40 10.53 20.98
CA GLY A 569 11.68 10.78 22.23
C GLY A 569 10.22 10.35 22.21
N VAL A 570 9.68 10.12 23.39
CA VAL A 570 8.26 9.90 23.66
C VAL A 570 7.79 10.91 24.70
N ARG A 571 6.62 11.53 24.46
CA ARG A 571 5.98 12.42 25.42
C ARG A 571 4.52 12.03 25.58
N VAL A 572 3.95 12.29 26.76
CA VAL A 572 2.50 12.26 26.97
C VAL A 572 2.03 13.69 27.11
N PHE A 573 0.89 14.05 26.52
CA PHE A 573 0.39 15.41 26.56
C PHE A 573 -1.12 15.47 26.81
N SER A 574 -1.55 16.63 27.31
CA SER A 574 -2.95 16.99 27.48
C SER A 574 -3.19 18.44 27.04
N ALA A 575 -4.35 18.74 26.49
CA ALA A 575 -4.74 20.09 26.11
C ALA A 575 -6.10 20.45 26.70
N ALA A 576 -6.23 21.71 27.14
CA ALA A 576 -7.43 22.34 27.70
C ALA A 576 -8.06 21.59 28.89
N GLY A 577 -7.29 20.81 29.62
CA GLY A 577 -7.68 20.07 30.82
C GLY A 577 -6.62 19.07 31.23
N ASP A 578 -6.65 18.64 32.50
CA ASP A 578 -5.72 17.66 33.02
C ASP A 578 -6.02 16.25 32.49
N ALA A 579 -4.97 15.47 32.28
CA ALA A 579 -5.07 14.04 32.00
C ALA A 579 -4.38 13.21 33.07
N ARG A 580 -5.02 12.12 33.48
CA ARG A 580 -4.43 11.14 34.38
C ARG A 580 -3.95 9.93 33.60
N VAL A 581 -2.65 9.69 33.63
CA VAL A 581 -2.05 8.45 33.13
C VAL A 581 -2.09 7.41 34.25
N HIS A 582 -2.81 6.32 34.03
CA HIS A 582 -2.90 5.20 34.98
C HIS A 582 -1.70 4.27 34.88
N SER A 583 -1.27 4.02 33.64
CA SER A 583 -0.08 3.22 33.35
C SER A 583 0.47 3.54 31.97
N LEU A 584 1.78 3.49 31.84
CA LEU A 584 2.49 3.43 30.58
C LEU A 584 3.50 2.29 30.66
N LYS A 585 3.47 1.40 29.68
CA LYS A 585 4.49 0.37 29.46
C LYS A 585 5.08 0.59 28.09
N ALA A 586 6.39 0.43 27.99
CA ALA A 586 7.10 0.56 26.74
C ALA A 586 8.13 -0.56 26.59
N TRP A 587 8.30 -1.04 25.39
CA TRP A 587 9.32 -2.01 25.00
C TRP A 587 10.04 -1.52 23.75
N LYS A 588 11.28 -1.90 23.64
CA LYS A 588 11.97 -1.93 22.35
C LYS A 588 11.57 -3.21 21.61
N ILE A 589 11.49 -3.13 20.29
CA ILE A 589 11.13 -4.28 19.45
C ILE A 589 12.35 -4.70 18.61
N THR A 590 12.67 -5.99 18.66
CA THR A 590 13.74 -6.60 17.87
C THR A 590 13.34 -6.64 16.39
N PRO A 591 14.24 -6.31 15.46
CA PRO A 591 13.98 -6.51 14.05
C PRO A 591 13.69 -7.98 13.72
N SER A 592 12.70 -8.21 12.84
CA SER A 592 12.36 -9.53 12.29
C SER A 592 12.60 -9.64 10.78
N ASN A 593 12.81 -8.53 10.10
CA ASN A 593 13.23 -8.55 8.70
C ASN A 593 14.65 -9.15 8.55
N PRO A 594 14.97 -9.89 7.48
CA PRO A 594 16.21 -10.62 7.33
C PRO A 594 17.47 -9.74 7.20
N TYR A 595 17.32 -8.44 6.93
CA TYR A 595 18.40 -7.42 6.91
C TYR A 595 17.84 -6.00 6.94
#